data_cfe0e29a3e07215cd1e2d6c93120a138
#
_entry.id   cfe0e29a3e07215cd1e2d6c93120a138
#
_cell.length_a   1.000
_cell.length_b   1.000
_cell.length_c   1.000
_cell.angle_alpha   90.00
_cell.angle_beta   90.00
_cell.angle_gamma   90.00
#
_symmetry.space_group_name_H-M   'P 1'
#
loop_
_entity.id
_entity.type
_entity.pdbx_description
1 polymer ?
#
loop_
_entity_poly.entity_id
_entity_poly.type
_entity_poly.pdbx_seq_one_letter_code
_entity_poly.pdbx_strand_id
1 'polypeptide(L)'
;MNKIIFRLSIVSVFVLMWVFILLNNEFLFFVTVGIFSGIIFYTIDKPKLAKQILKFFKPVKTFFQNFLFSLNTDLKITTVSSDMALNLVKPVTSLRLLTQLQKKISKAIEDDIRISGLAANPRLLGLQSTSYMVFAGIVAIPVAILLLIVFENTVLLFGLLLIPGIMFAFPTLKLKATASERKSQIEDELAFFAAYCGIMQSVGRSMLNSLLEISGTDIFKMLERESKMIQRNVRIFAMDELSAINHLAINHPNYAFSNFLLGYVSIHKSGGSLARYLENKGEEFFNSMRFRMSQYSSQAATIGEAMIIMLNVLPVLLISSSFMMPASSVQMITNASFVLVPLIAVIMILVTNHSQPKTRDTVQFSIHSIFAGIIAGTLAIIIGLESWLVLVLAVFFGSLVNSAMTFTKFREIYLVESVLPDFLRDITEHVKIGSSIPNSIVRISKERRYNDYFDSLMFDVSSKIVFGYKLSEIISSRKIISWNARLVFFVLGKIADSGGGRPQTLEYITNFVTRINQAKKEMVSSIRVFAIMAYASPLMMVWMTKGMGEVMQQLGPSFQVLSGSGQVTFLSATPEFLGIINLLIAISAICMGMVMSKVANFTIKNTIGVTITAAITFASIYFSPYLPSMGPLLGGS
;
A
#
# COMPACT_ATOMS: atom_id res chain seq x y z
N MET A 1 22.31 -38.08 -10.61
CA MET A 1 21.93 -37.22 -11.73
C MET A 1 20.46 -37.34 -12.12
N ASN A 2 19.91 -38.52 -12.33
CA ASN A 2 18.49 -38.72 -12.72
C ASN A 2 17.42 -38.24 -11.73
N LYS A 3 17.67 -38.25 -10.42
CA LYS A 3 16.71 -37.78 -9.42
C LYS A 3 16.58 -36.25 -9.35
N ILE A 4 17.63 -35.52 -9.69
CA ILE A 4 17.64 -34.05 -9.71
C ILE A 4 16.94 -33.55 -10.98
N ILE A 5 17.22 -34.17 -12.12
CA ILE A 5 16.59 -33.84 -13.41
C ILE A 5 15.09 -34.11 -13.37
N PHE A 6 14.65 -35.21 -12.78
CA PHE A 6 13.23 -35.53 -12.60
C PHE A 6 12.51 -34.55 -11.67
N ARG A 7 13.19 -34.10 -10.60
CA ARG A 7 12.62 -33.08 -9.69
C ARG A 7 12.50 -31.72 -10.34
N LEU A 8 13.48 -31.33 -11.16
CA LEU A 8 13.44 -30.08 -11.92
C LEU A 8 12.34 -30.11 -12.98
N SER A 9 12.12 -31.26 -13.65
CA SER A 9 11.06 -31.39 -14.66
C SER A 9 9.64 -31.27 -14.06
N ILE A 10 9.40 -31.76 -12.85
CA ILE A 10 8.08 -31.61 -12.18
C ILE A 10 7.80 -30.17 -11.79
N VAL A 11 8.81 -29.46 -11.27
CA VAL A 11 8.67 -28.04 -10.93
C VAL A 11 8.43 -27.20 -12.17
N SER A 12 9.17 -27.49 -13.26
CA SER A 12 8.98 -26.78 -14.52
C SER A 12 7.58 -27.01 -15.11
N VAL A 13 7.05 -28.25 -15.07
CA VAL A 13 5.69 -28.55 -15.55
C VAL A 13 4.61 -27.84 -14.72
N PHE A 14 4.79 -27.77 -13.39
CA PHE A 14 3.84 -27.06 -12.52
C PHE A 14 3.85 -25.55 -12.76
N VAL A 15 5.03 -24.96 -12.92
CA VAL A 15 5.16 -23.53 -13.26
C VAL A 15 4.60 -23.26 -14.65
N LEU A 16 4.83 -24.15 -15.61
CA LEU A 16 4.28 -24.12 -16.94
C LEU A 16 2.76 -24.12 -16.97
N MET A 17 2.12 -24.94 -16.15
CA MET A 17 0.68 -24.99 -16.01
C MET A 17 0.11 -23.64 -15.58
N TRP A 18 0.77 -22.95 -14.62
CA TRP A 18 0.38 -21.60 -14.21
C TRP A 18 0.63 -20.53 -15.26
N VAL A 19 1.74 -20.64 -16.00
CA VAL A 19 2.07 -19.71 -17.09
C VAL A 19 1.06 -19.84 -18.24
N PHE A 20 0.62 -21.05 -18.57
CA PHE A 20 -0.39 -21.26 -19.63
C PHE A 20 -1.79 -20.83 -19.23
N ILE A 21 -2.15 -20.90 -17.92
CA ILE A 21 -3.36 -20.26 -17.40
C ILE A 21 -3.29 -18.74 -17.61
N LEU A 22 -2.14 -18.13 -17.33
CA LEU A 22 -1.95 -16.68 -17.49
C LEU A 22 -1.92 -16.23 -18.97
N LEU A 23 -1.53 -17.11 -19.89
CA LEU A 23 -1.37 -16.82 -21.32
C LEU A 23 -2.60 -17.19 -22.15
N ASN A 24 -3.68 -17.67 -21.53
CA ASN A 24 -4.95 -18.05 -22.18
C ASN A 24 -4.77 -19.02 -23.36
N ASN A 25 -3.73 -19.88 -23.33
CA ASN A 25 -3.48 -20.87 -24.37
C ASN A 25 -4.05 -22.22 -23.95
N GLU A 26 -5.33 -22.45 -24.27
CA GLU A 26 -6.08 -23.63 -23.83
C GLU A 26 -5.43 -24.94 -24.28
N PHE A 27 -4.89 -25.01 -25.50
CA PHE A 27 -4.27 -26.23 -26.02
C PHE A 27 -3.03 -26.63 -25.22
N LEU A 28 -2.13 -25.68 -24.96
CA LEU A 28 -0.90 -25.94 -24.20
C LEU A 28 -1.21 -26.17 -22.71
N PHE A 29 -2.25 -25.55 -22.17
CA PHE A 29 -2.76 -25.84 -20.83
C PHE A 29 -3.25 -27.29 -20.72
N PHE A 30 -4.10 -27.76 -21.65
CA PHE A 30 -4.57 -29.15 -21.66
C PHE A 30 -3.44 -30.16 -21.86
N VAL A 31 -2.43 -29.86 -22.70
CA VAL A 31 -1.24 -30.69 -22.84
C VAL A 31 -0.44 -30.77 -21.53
N THR A 32 -0.24 -29.64 -20.83
CA THR A 32 0.48 -29.64 -19.55
C THR A 32 -0.32 -30.30 -18.43
N VAL A 33 -1.63 -30.14 -18.40
CA VAL A 33 -2.53 -30.87 -17.49
C VAL A 33 -2.51 -32.38 -17.80
N GLY A 34 -2.47 -32.76 -19.07
CA GLY A 34 -2.32 -34.16 -19.49
C GLY A 34 -0.99 -34.77 -19.04
N ILE A 35 0.11 -34.07 -19.21
CA ILE A 35 1.44 -34.49 -18.74
C ILE A 35 1.45 -34.58 -17.19
N PHE A 36 0.86 -33.61 -16.50
CA PHE A 36 0.80 -33.58 -15.03
C PHE A 36 -0.09 -34.71 -14.50
N SER A 37 -1.25 -34.96 -15.11
CA SER A 37 -2.12 -36.09 -14.77
C SER A 37 -1.46 -37.42 -15.05
N GLY A 38 -0.69 -37.55 -16.18
CA GLY A 38 0.11 -38.73 -16.47
C GLY A 38 1.22 -38.99 -15.46
N ILE A 39 1.87 -37.93 -14.95
CA ILE A 39 2.85 -38.01 -13.87
C ILE A 39 2.17 -38.42 -12.56
N ILE A 40 0.98 -37.87 -12.26
CA ILE A 40 0.18 -38.25 -11.08
C ILE A 40 -0.26 -39.72 -11.20
N PHE A 41 -0.76 -40.14 -12.36
CA PHE A 41 -1.18 -41.54 -12.61
C PHE A 41 -0.01 -42.50 -12.45
N TYR A 42 1.15 -42.15 -12.99
CA TYR A 42 2.38 -42.93 -12.83
C TYR A 42 2.88 -43.01 -11.40
N THR A 43 2.56 -41.98 -10.57
CA THR A 43 2.94 -41.94 -9.16
C THR A 43 1.96 -42.65 -8.24
N ILE A 44 0.69 -42.82 -8.64
CA ILE A 44 -0.33 -43.58 -7.88
C ILE A 44 0.07 -45.07 -7.80
N ASP A 45 0.64 -45.62 -8.85
CA ASP A 45 1.16 -47.01 -8.87
C ASP A 45 2.43 -47.21 -8.01
N LYS A 46 3.07 -46.12 -7.57
CA LYS A 46 4.29 -46.18 -6.75
C LYS A 46 4.21 -45.27 -5.51
N PRO A 47 3.57 -45.72 -4.40
CA PRO A 47 3.32 -44.87 -3.23
C PRO A 47 4.57 -44.31 -2.56
N LYS A 48 5.74 -44.93 -2.76
CA LYS A 48 7.02 -44.41 -2.28
C LYS A 48 7.47 -43.15 -3.07
N LEU A 49 7.14 -43.08 -4.35
CA LEU A 49 7.46 -41.93 -5.22
C LEU A 49 6.52 -40.75 -4.94
N ALA A 50 5.22 -41.02 -4.74
CA ALA A 50 4.24 -40.03 -4.37
C ALA A 50 4.60 -39.33 -3.03
N LYS A 51 5.04 -40.10 -2.02
CA LYS A 51 5.55 -39.55 -0.75
C LYS A 51 6.81 -38.69 -0.93
N GLN A 52 7.70 -39.06 -1.86
CA GLN A 52 8.88 -38.27 -2.16
C GLN A 52 8.54 -36.95 -2.89
N ILE A 53 7.56 -36.98 -3.81
CA ILE A 53 7.07 -35.79 -4.52
C ILE A 53 6.37 -34.84 -3.54
N LEU A 54 5.46 -35.32 -2.71
CA LEU A 54 4.80 -34.53 -1.67
C LEU A 54 5.80 -33.91 -0.67
N LYS A 55 6.84 -34.66 -0.32
CA LYS A 55 7.93 -34.18 0.54
C LYS A 55 8.76 -33.07 -0.15
N PHE A 56 8.83 -33.08 -1.48
CA PHE A 56 9.50 -32.04 -2.27
C PHE A 56 8.67 -30.77 -2.40
N PHE A 57 7.33 -30.88 -2.58
CA PHE A 57 6.45 -29.70 -2.68
C PHE A 57 6.22 -29.00 -1.34
N LYS A 58 6.35 -29.72 -0.22
CA LYS A 58 6.22 -29.12 1.10
C LYS A 58 7.15 -27.92 1.35
N PRO A 59 8.47 -27.97 1.04
CA PRO A 59 9.35 -26.82 1.19
C PRO A 59 9.07 -25.67 0.21
N VAL A 60 8.61 -25.98 -1.01
CA VAL A 60 8.22 -24.95 -2.00
C VAL A 60 6.97 -24.20 -1.50
N LYS A 61 5.95 -24.91 -1.04
CA LYS A 61 4.76 -24.30 -0.42
C LYS A 61 5.12 -23.47 0.80
N THR A 62 5.99 -23.99 1.67
CA THR A 62 6.44 -23.27 2.88
C THR A 62 7.27 -22.04 2.51
N PHE A 63 8.10 -22.11 1.47
CA PHE A 63 8.85 -20.97 0.97
C PHE A 63 7.92 -19.86 0.47
N PHE A 64 6.91 -20.20 -0.37
CA PHE A 64 5.92 -19.23 -0.85
C PHE A 64 5.07 -18.66 0.29
N GLN A 65 4.63 -19.46 1.22
CA GLN A 65 3.89 -18.99 2.40
C GLN A 65 4.74 -18.05 3.25
N ASN A 66 6.01 -18.36 3.47
CA ASN A 66 6.94 -17.52 4.22
C ASN A 66 7.30 -16.25 3.46
N PHE A 67 7.43 -16.31 2.14
CA PHE A 67 7.64 -15.13 1.30
C PHE A 67 6.42 -14.20 1.34
N LEU A 68 5.20 -14.72 1.15
CA LEU A 68 3.97 -13.96 1.28
C LEU A 68 3.78 -13.41 2.70
N PHE A 69 4.12 -14.19 3.72
CA PHE A 69 4.12 -13.74 5.10
C PHE A 69 5.16 -12.64 5.34
N SER A 70 6.33 -12.72 4.73
CA SER A 70 7.38 -11.70 4.80
C SER A 70 7.00 -10.38 4.11
N LEU A 71 6.12 -10.44 3.11
CA LEU A 71 5.56 -9.24 2.48
C LEU A 71 4.56 -8.52 3.40
N ASN A 72 3.88 -9.25 4.27
CA ASN A 72 2.73 -8.74 5.03
C ASN A 72 3.02 -8.48 6.52
N THR A 73 4.15 -8.94 7.05
CA THR A 73 4.54 -8.73 8.44
C THR A 73 5.73 -7.78 8.56
N ASP A 74 5.66 -6.89 9.55
CA ASP A 74 6.83 -6.22 10.08
C ASP A 74 7.91 -7.28 10.38
N LEU A 75 9.11 -7.00 9.96
CA LEU A 75 10.28 -7.87 10.07
C LEU A 75 10.41 -8.53 11.46
N LYS A 76 9.56 -9.50 11.76
CA LYS A 76 10.01 -10.60 12.59
C LYS A 76 10.90 -11.42 11.67
N ILE A 77 12.17 -11.11 11.64
CA ILE A 77 13.20 -12.01 11.15
C ILE A 77 13.22 -13.17 12.14
N THR A 78 12.17 -13.96 12.06
CA THR A 78 12.10 -15.21 12.80
C THR A 78 13.02 -16.16 12.05
N THR A 79 14.11 -16.42 12.67
CA THR A 79 15.21 -17.30 12.40
C THR A 79 14.81 -18.73 12.03
N VAL A 80 13.55 -19.10 12.01
CA VAL A 80 13.13 -20.50 12.16
C VAL A 80 12.57 -21.13 10.88
N SER A 81 12.01 -20.37 9.98
CA SER A 81 11.36 -20.98 8.79
C SER A 81 12.29 -21.21 7.61
N SER A 82 13.53 -20.78 7.74
CA SER A 82 14.53 -20.86 6.67
C SER A 82 15.26 -22.19 6.58
N ASP A 83 15.22 -23.02 7.61
CA ASP A 83 16.09 -24.21 7.68
C ASP A 83 15.82 -25.20 6.55
N MET A 84 14.58 -25.36 6.12
CA MET A 84 14.25 -26.29 5.03
C MET A 84 14.59 -25.72 3.64
N ALA A 85 14.30 -24.45 3.41
CA ALA A 85 14.65 -23.76 2.15
C ALA A 85 16.17 -23.55 2.06
N LEU A 86 16.83 -23.21 3.17
CA LEU A 86 18.28 -23.14 3.31
C LEU A 86 18.94 -24.49 3.03
N ASN A 87 18.39 -25.60 3.49
CA ASN A 87 18.95 -26.93 3.25
C ASN A 87 18.88 -27.38 1.78
N LEU A 88 17.86 -26.90 1.02
CA LEU A 88 17.78 -27.14 -0.41
C LEU A 88 18.80 -26.34 -1.23
N VAL A 89 19.14 -25.15 -0.77
CA VAL A 89 20.00 -24.19 -1.48
C VAL A 89 21.44 -24.24 -0.96
N LYS A 90 21.70 -24.81 0.22
CA LYS A 90 23.04 -24.97 0.81
C LYS A 90 24.14 -25.43 -0.17
N PRO A 91 23.94 -26.50 -0.97
CA PRO A 91 25.01 -26.95 -1.87
C PRO A 91 25.35 -25.93 -2.95
N VAL A 92 24.39 -25.08 -3.34
CA VAL A 92 24.59 -24.05 -4.37
C VAL A 92 25.15 -22.77 -3.74
N THR A 93 24.71 -22.40 -2.54
CA THR A 93 25.23 -21.22 -1.84
C THR A 93 26.65 -21.38 -1.30
N SER A 94 27.18 -22.60 -1.29
CA SER A 94 28.58 -22.88 -0.93
C SER A 94 29.58 -22.56 -2.05
N LEU A 95 29.14 -22.22 -3.25
CA LEU A 95 30.00 -21.79 -4.35
C LEU A 95 30.80 -20.53 -3.95
N ARG A 96 32.10 -20.52 -4.27
CA ARG A 96 33.03 -19.43 -3.88
C ARG A 96 32.52 -18.04 -4.27
N LEU A 97 31.93 -17.90 -5.45
CA LEU A 97 31.37 -16.62 -5.91
C LEU A 97 30.21 -16.14 -5.01
N LEU A 98 29.29 -17.03 -4.67
CA LEU A 98 28.14 -16.68 -3.83
C LEU A 98 28.55 -16.40 -2.38
N THR A 99 29.54 -17.10 -1.85
CA THR A 99 30.09 -16.81 -0.51
C THR A 99 30.83 -15.46 -0.45
N GLN A 100 31.49 -15.05 -1.53
CA GLN A 100 32.07 -13.71 -1.61
C GLN A 100 30.99 -12.62 -1.66
N LEU A 101 29.93 -12.82 -2.46
CA LEU A 101 28.76 -11.93 -2.50
C LEU A 101 28.08 -11.83 -1.12
N GLN A 102 27.88 -12.95 -0.42
CA GLN A 102 27.33 -12.97 0.95
C GLN A 102 28.14 -12.11 1.91
N LYS A 103 29.47 -12.26 1.91
CA LYS A 103 30.36 -11.46 2.76
C LYS A 103 30.30 -9.98 2.41
N LYS A 104 30.28 -9.65 1.12
CA LYS A 104 30.21 -8.26 0.64
C LYS A 104 28.90 -7.60 1.05
N ILE A 105 27.76 -8.31 0.89
CA ILE A 105 26.46 -7.82 1.33
C ILE A 105 26.40 -7.71 2.84
N SER A 106 26.82 -8.74 3.60
CA SER A 106 26.76 -8.70 5.07
C SER A 106 27.51 -7.51 5.65
N LYS A 107 28.63 -7.11 5.03
CA LYS A 107 29.37 -5.90 5.42
C LYS A 107 28.64 -4.62 5.02
N ALA A 108 28.04 -4.57 3.83
CA ALA A 108 27.32 -3.39 3.33
C ALA A 108 26.04 -3.07 4.10
N ILE A 109 25.37 -4.09 4.66
CA ILE A 109 24.10 -3.92 5.39
C ILE A 109 24.28 -3.77 6.91
N GLU A 110 25.49 -3.82 7.43
CA GLU A 110 25.76 -3.73 8.88
C GLU A 110 25.30 -2.39 9.46
N ASP A 111 25.56 -1.30 8.76
CA ASP A 111 25.09 0.03 9.13
C ASP A 111 23.57 0.15 9.02
N ASP A 112 22.97 -0.40 7.97
CA ASP A 112 21.52 -0.39 7.80
C ASP A 112 20.80 -1.19 8.89
N ILE A 113 21.40 -2.28 9.40
CA ILE A 113 20.88 -3.05 10.55
C ILE A 113 20.91 -2.19 11.80
N ARG A 114 22.02 -1.50 12.06
CA ARG A 114 22.14 -0.60 13.21
C ARG A 114 21.12 0.53 13.16
N ILE A 115 20.95 1.15 12.00
CA ILE A 115 19.96 2.22 11.77
C ILE A 115 18.53 1.70 11.91
N SER A 116 18.24 0.51 11.40
CA SER A 116 16.90 -0.09 11.51
C SER A 116 16.49 -0.44 12.94
N GLY A 117 17.47 -0.58 13.85
CA GLY A 117 17.24 -1.02 15.23
C GLY A 117 16.77 -2.46 15.37
N LEU A 118 16.88 -3.26 14.33
CA LEU A 118 16.52 -4.67 14.34
C LEU A 118 17.65 -5.53 14.91
N ALA A 119 17.29 -6.50 15.74
CA ALA A 119 18.22 -7.53 16.20
C ALA A 119 18.41 -8.59 15.10
N ALA A 120 19.04 -8.22 13.99
CA ALA A 120 19.28 -9.10 12.86
C ALA A 120 20.78 -9.43 12.71
N ASN A 121 21.08 -10.66 12.32
CA ASN A 121 22.45 -11.05 12.03
C ASN A 121 22.79 -10.76 10.57
N PRO A 122 23.83 -9.93 10.27
CA PRO A 122 24.20 -9.57 8.90
C PRO A 122 24.49 -10.78 8.01
N ARG A 123 25.10 -11.83 8.59
CA ARG A 123 25.42 -13.07 7.86
C ARG A 123 24.17 -13.83 7.42
N LEU A 124 23.14 -13.88 8.28
CA LEU A 124 21.87 -14.55 7.96
C LEU A 124 21.12 -13.81 6.85
N LEU A 125 21.12 -12.48 6.86
CA LEU A 125 20.52 -11.68 5.78
C LEU A 125 21.26 -11.86 4.45
N GLY A 126 22.59 -11.91 4.46
CA GLY A 126 23.37 -12.22 3.25
C GLY A 126 23.05 -13.61 2.69
N LEU A 127 22.91 -14.62 3.55
CA LEU A 127 22.47 -15.97 3.16
C LEU A 127 21.04 -15.95 2.59
N GLN A 128 20.14 -15.21 3.19
CA GLN A 128 18.76 -15.09 2.73
C GLN A 128 18.68 -14.45 1.34
N SER A 129 19.43 -13.37 1.08
CA SER A 129 19.48 -12.72 -0.23
C SER A 129 19.98 -13.65 -1.33
N THR A 130 21.07 -14.38 -1.09
CA THR A 130 21.59 -15.34 -2.05
C THR A 130 20.68 -16.56 -2.25
N SER A 131 19.98 -17.00 -1.21
CA SER A 131 19.01 -18.09 -1.29
C SER A 131 17.81 -17.69 -2.17
N TYR A 132 17.31 -16.47 -2.02
CA TYR A 132 16.20 -15.96 -2.84
C TYR A 132 16.61 -15.81 -4.30
N MET A 133 17.82 -15.33 -4.59
CA MET A 133 18.36 -15.26 -5.95
C MET A 133 18.44 -16.63 -6.62
N VAL A 134 19.02 -17.61 -5.92
CA VAL A 134 19.20 -18.97 -6.47
C VAL A 134 17.85 -19.63 -6.71
N PHE A 135 16.92 -19.51 -5.75
CA PHE A 135 15.58 -20.08 -5.90
C PHE A 135 14.82 -19.44 -7.06
N ALA A 136 14.85 -18.11 -7.16
CA ALA A 136 14.23 -17.39 -8.26
C ALA A 136 14.86 -17.74 -9.62
N GLY A 137 16.19 -17.93 -9.68
CA GLY A 137 16.89 -18.37 -10.90
C GLY A 137 16.49 -19.78 -11.35
N ILE A 138 16.36 -20.71 -10.40
CA ILE A 138 15.91 -22.10 -10.69
C ILE A 138 14.49 -22.11 -11.30
N VAL A 139 13.65 -21.15 -10.94
CA VAL A 139 12.27 -21.05 -11.47
C VAL A 139 12.23 -20.21 -12.75
N ALA A 140 12.86 -19.04 -12.76
CA ALA A 140 12.76 -18.07 -13.84
C ALA A 140 13.49 -18.52 -15.13
N ILE A 141 14.65 -19.17 -15.01
CA ILE A 141 15.43 -19.57 -16.21
C ILE A 141 14.70 -20.61 -17.07
N PRO A 142 14.15 -21.71 -16.54
CA PRO A 142 13.38 -22.65 -17.35
C PRO A 142 12.13 -22.03 -17.99
N VAL A 143 11.44 -21.15 -17.25
CA VAL A 143 10.26 -20.44 -17.76
C VAL A 143 10.66 -19.47 -18.88
N ALA A 144 11.75 -18.77 -18.74
CA ALA A 144 12.26 -17.86 -19.76
C ALA A 144 12.63 -18.60 -21.06
N ILE A 145 13.32 -19.74 -20.96
CA ILE A 145 13.68 -20.58 -22.11
C ILE A 145 12.41 -21.08 -22.81
N LEU A 146 11.42 -21.52 -22.05
CA LEU A 146 10.18 -22.02 -22.63
C LEU A 146 9.38 -20.92 -23.33
N LEU A 147 9.26 -19.73 -22.71
CA LEU A 147 8.57 -18.59 -23.34
C LEU A 147 9.29 -18.12 -24.60
N LEU A 148 10.61 -18.22 -24.66
CA LEU A 148 11.38 -17.92 -25.88
C LEU A 148 11.04 -18.89 -27.01
N ILE A 149 10.90 -20.19 -26.70
CA ILE A 149 10.55 -21.21 -27.70
C ILE A 149 9.12 -21.03 -28.22
N VAL A 150 8.19 -20.60 -27.36
CA VAL A 150 6.76 -20.51 -27.69
C VAL A 150 6.41 -19.19 -28.39
N PHE A 151 7.00 -18.07 -27.94
CA PHE A 151 6.57 -16.72 -28.35
C PHE A 151 7.59 -15.97 -29.22
N GLU A 152 8.80 -16.48 -29.40
CA GLU A 152 9.91 -15.81 -30.12
C GLU A 152 10.18 -14.36 -29.68
N ASN A 153 9.65 -13.96 -28.49
CA ASN A 153 9.69 -12.60 -28.01
C ASN A 153 10.84 -12.41 -27.01
N THR A 154 11.93 -11.81 -27.48
CA THR A 154 13.15 -11.57 -26.70
C THR A 154 12.94 -10.60 -25.53
N VAL A 155 11.95 -9.69 -25.59
CA VAL A 155 11.68 -8.71 -24.53
C VAL A 155 11.18 -9.39 -23.25
N LEU A 156 10.33 -10.42 -23.38
CA LEU A 156 9.85 -11.20 -22.23
C LEU A 156 10.99 -11.94 -21.53
N LEU A 157 11.98 -12.39 -22.26
CA LEU A 157 13.17 -13.06 -21.70
C LEU A 157 13.99 -12.11 -20.82
N PHE A 158 14.22 -10.86 -21.25
CA PHE A 158 14.91 -9.86 -20.43
C PHE A 158 14.14 -9.56 -19.15
N GLY A 159 12.82 -9.44 -19.21
CA GLY A 159 11.97 -9.22 -18.03
C GLY A 159 12.10 -10.35 -17.00
N LEU A 160 12.05 -11.60 -17.46
CA LEU A 160 12.17 -12.77 -16.57
C LEU A 160 13.57 -12.96 -15.99
N LEU A 161 14.63 -12.62 -16.74
CA LEU A 161 16.01 -12.66 -16.23
C LEU A 161 16.27 -11.61 -15.13
N LEU A 162 15.49 -10.53 -15.06
CA LEU A 162 15.58 -9.55 -13.98
C LEU A 162 15.04 -10.08 -12.65
N ILE A 163 14.14 -11.07 -12.65
CA ILE A 163 13.49 -11.58 -11.42
C ILE A 163 14.50 -12.09 -10.37
N PRO A 164 15.53 -12.91 -10.71
CA PRO A 164 16.55 -13.32 -9.75
C PRO A 164 17.31 -12.14 -9.15
N GLY A 165 17.58 -11.09 -9.93
CA GLY A 165 18.23 -9.85 -9.46
C GLY A 165 17.36 -9.09 -8.47
N ILE A 166 16.08 -8.94 -8.74
CA ILE A 166 15.12 -8.30 -7.85
C ILE A 166 14.98 -9.09 -6.55
N MET A 167 14.87 -10.42 -6.63
CA MET A 167 14.79 -11.30 -5.46
C MET A 167 16.05 -11.28 -4.60
N PHE A 168 17.22 -11.11 -5.21
CA PHE A 168 18.48 -10.89 -4.51
C PHE A 168 18.50 -9.57 -3.71
N ALA A 169 18.01 -8.50 -4.32
CA ALA A 169 17.94 -7.19 -3.68
C ALA A 169 16.82 -7.07 -2.64
N PHE A 170 15.81 -7.95 -2.68
CA PHE A 170 14.61 -7.84 -1.85
C PHE A 170 14.88 -7.76 -0.34
N PRO A 171 15.69 -8.63 0.32
CA PRO A 171 15.96 -8.51 1.76
C PRO A 171 16.70 -7.24 2.12
N THR A 172 17.63 -6.80 1.27
CA THR A 172 18.39 -5.55 1.49
C THR A 172 17.51 -4.32 1.29
N LEU A 173 16.65 -4.31 0.28
CA LEU A 173 15.67 -3.24 0.06
C LEU A 173 14.66 -3.17 1.21
N LYS A 174 14.18 -4.31 1.70
CA LYS A 174 13.28 -4.36 2.85
C LYS A 174 13.95 -3.83 4.12
N LEU A 175 15.22 -4.15 4.36
CA LEU A 175 15.98 -3.61 5.47
C LEU A 175 16.13 -2.08 5.36
N LYS A 176 16.52 -1.57 4.20
CA LYS A 176 16.62 -0.13 3.92
C LYS A 176 15.27 0.57 4.06
N ALA A 177 14.20 -0.05 3.58
CA ALA A 177 12.84 0.47 3.78
C ALA A 177 12.50 0.58 5.26
N THR A 178 12.82 -0.45 6.08
CA THR A 178 12.57 -0.43 7.53
C THR A 178 13.43 0.62 8.24
N ALA A 179 14.68 0.80 7.83
CA ALA A 179 15.55 1.86 8.36
C ALA A 179 15.01 3.25 8.00
N SER A 180 14.57 3.44 6.76
CA SER A 180 13.91 4.66 6.30
C SER A 180 12.58 4.91 7.00
N GLU A 181 11.79 3.86 7.22
CA GLU A 181 10.54 3.95 7.99
C GLU A 181 10.79 4.39 9.44
N ARG A 182 11.78 3.81 10.11
CA ARG A 182 12.18 4.22 11.46
C ARG A 182 12.59 5.68 11.50
N LYS A 183 13.30 6.16 10.47
CA LYS A 183 13.74 7.54 10.37
C LYS A 183 12.59 8.51 10.12
N SER A 184 11.66 8.19 9.21
CA SER A 184 10.61 9.13 8.77
C SER A 184 9.32 9.03 9.56
N GLN A 185 8.84 7.81 9.87
CA GLN A 185 7.53 7.63 10.50
C GLN A 185 7.47 8.02 11.97
N ILE A 186 8.62 8.09 12.66
CA ILE A 186 8.66 8.56 14.04
C ILE A 186 8.22 10.02 14.13
N GLU A 187 8.49 10.83 13.10
CA GLU A 187 8.09 12.24 13.07
C GLU A 187 6.58 12.44 13.06
N ASP A 188 5.84 11.51 12.46
CA ASP A 188 4.38 11.56 12.43
C ASP A 188 3.77 11.28 13.82
N GLU A 189 4.51 10.56 14.69
CA GLU A 189 4.11 10.30 16.06
C GLU A 189 4.57 11.39 17.05
N LEU A 190 5.65 12.13 16.71
CA LEU A 190 6.30 13.04 17.65
C LEU A 190 5.38 14.15 18.16
N ALA A 191 4.55 14.73 17.29
CA ALA A 191 3.64 15.79 17.69
C ALA A 191 2.67 15.33 18.78
N PHE A 192 2.08 14.15 18.58
CA PHE A 192 1.15 13.56 19.54
C PHE A 192 1.86 13.06 20.80
N PHE A 193 3.05 12.49 20.63
CA PHE A 193 3.82 11.97 21.76
C PHE A 193 4.37 13.08 22.65
N ALA A 194 4.87 14.18 22.07
CA ALA A 194 5.35 15.32 22.83
C ALA A 194 4.19 15.97 23.62
N ALA A 195 3.01 16.13 22.99
CA ALA A 195 1.81 16.58 23.66
C ALA A 195 1.42 15.64 24.81
N TYR A 196 1.40 14.32 24.58
CA TYR A 196 1.12 13.34 25.62
C TYR A 196 2.12 13.40 26.78
N CYS A 197 3.43 13.50 26.47
CA CYS A 197 4.46 13.64 27.50
C CYS A 197 4.31 14.95 28.29
N GLY A 198 3.98 16.08 27.64
CA GLY A 198 3.72 17.36 28.30
C GLY A 198 2.58 17.25 29.31
N ILE A 199 1.49 16.61 28.91
CA ILE A 199 0.35 16.30 29.75
C ILE A 199 0.75 15.44 30.97
N MET A 200 1.45 14.32 30.70
CA MET A 200 1.89 13.41 31.76
C MET A 200 2.88 14.09 32.71
N GLN A 201 3.76 14.92 32.20
CA GLN A 201 4.71 15.69 33.01
C GLN A 201 4.01 16.74 33.89
N SER A 202 2.90 17.36 33.41
CA SER A 202 2.13 18.33 34.21
C SER A 202 1.42 17.69 35.41
N VAL A 203 1.16 16.37 35.36
CA VAL A 203 0.64 15.56 36.46
C VAL A 203 1.73 14.80 37.24
N GLY A 204 3.03 15.15 37.04
CA GLY A 204 4.16 14.61 37.79
C GLY A 204 4.70 13.27 37.29
N ARG A 205 4.32 12.80 36.09
CA ARG A 205 4.87 11.57 35.51
C ARG A 205 6.04 11.87 34.61
N SER A 206 7.14 11.11 34.74
CA SER A 206 8.34 11.29 33.92
C SER A 206 8.10 10.86 32.46
N MET A 207 8.92 11.38 31.55
CA MET A 207 8.91 10.98 30.15
C MET A 207 9.19 9.47 29.97
N LEU A 208 10.04 8.89 30.83
CA LEU A 208 10.28 7.44 30.80
C LEU A 208 9.00 6.65 31.10
N ASN A 209 8.26 7.05 32.15
CA ASN A 209 6.99 6.41 32.48
C ASN A 209 5.99 6.54 31.31
N SER A 210 5.92 7.70 30.68
CA SER A 210 5.10 7.91 29.48
C SER A 210 5.50 7.00 28.32
N LEU A 211 6.81 6.82 28.07
CA LEU A 211 7.33 5.87 27.08
C LEU A 211 7.00 4.41 27.41
N LEU A 212 7.10 4.03 28.68
CA LEU A 212 6.78 2.66 29.10
C LEU A 212 5.28 2.34 28.96
N GLU A 213 4.43 3.31 29.24
CA GLU A 213 2.97 3.16 29.18
C GLU A 213 2.41 3.02 27.76
N ILE A 214 3.13 3.50 26.73
CA ILE A 214 2.72 3.31 25.33
C ILE A 214 3.05 1.91 24.81
N SER A 215 3.90 1.16 25.50
CA SER A 215 4.30 -0.19 25.08
C SER A 215 3.12 -1.15 25.13
N GLY A 216 2.84 -1.84 24.02
CA GLY A 216 1.73 -2.79 23.90
C GLY A 216 0.37 -2.17 23.58
N THR A 217 0.30 -0.84 23.33
CA THR A 217 -0.96 -0.15 23.04
C THR A 217 -1.33 -0.09 21.56
N ASP A 218 -0.41 -0.45 20.65
CA ASP A 218 -0.55 -0.31 19.18
C ASP A 218 -0.90 1.11 18.68
N ILE A 219 -0.78 2.13 19.55
CA ILE A 219 -1.10 3.53 19.22
C ILE A 219 0.11 4.21 18.61
N PHE A 220 1.28 4.05 19.24
CA PHE A 220 2.55 4.62 18.81
C PHE A 220 3.51 3.52 18.36
N LYS A 221 3.32 3.03 17.15
CA LYS A 221 4.04 1.84 16.66
C LYS A 221 5.57 2.02 16.60
N MET A 222 6.04 3.22 16.21
CA MET A 222 7.46 3.50 16.11
C MET A 222 8.06 3.81 17.49
N LEU A 223 7.39 4.62 18.27
CA LEU A 223 7.81 4.94 19.63
C LEU A 223 7.75 3.72 20.57
N GLU A 224 6.87 2.76 20.33
CA GLU A 224 6.86 1.51 21.08
C GLU A 224 8.17 0.71 20.88
N ARG A 225 8.74 0.72 19.66
CA ARG A 225 10.05 0.10 19.43
C ARG A 225 11.15 0.80 20.23
N GLU A 226 11.14 2.12 20.24
CA GLU A 226 12.11 2.92 21.01
C GLU A 226 11.91 2.74 22.53
N SER A 227 10.66 2.66 22.98
CA SER A 227 10.31 2.33 24.37
C SER A 227 10.89 0.97 24.80
N LYS A 228 10.75 -0.06 23.95
CA LYS A 228 11.36 -1.38 24.23
C LYS A 228 12.88 -1.34 24.30
N MET A 229 13.53 -0.48 23.51
CA MET A 229 14.99 -0.30 23.58
C MET A 229 15.41 0.39 24.88
N ILE A 230 14.70 1.44 25.30
CA ILE A 230 14.94 2.09 26.60
C ILE A 230 14.71 1.12 27.74
N GLN A 231 13.60 0.37 27.71
CA GLN A 231 13.29 -0.63 28.72
C GLN A 231 14.39 -1.69 28.85
N ARG A 232 14.94 -2.13 27.72
CA ARG A 232 16.09 -3.04 27.69
C ARG A 232 17.31 -2.38 28.34
N ASN A 233 17.63 -1.13 28.02
CA ASN A 233 18.79 -0.42 28.54
C ASN A 233 18.68 -0.22 30.07
N VAL A 234 17.48 0.12 30.56
CA VAL A 234 17.24 0.28 32.00
C VAL A 234 17.22 -1.08 32.72
N ARG A 235 16.49 -2.10 32.22
CA ARG A 235 16.29 -3.36 32.94
C ARG A 235 17.45 -4.35 32.79
N ILE A 236 18.06 -4.42 31.60
CA ILE A 236 19.12 -5.40 31.31
C ILE A 236 20.51 -4.80 31.54
N PHE A 237 20.73 -3.57 31.07
CA PHE A 237 22.03 -2.90 31.21
C PHE A 237 22.13 -2.02 32.46
N ALA A 238 21.11 -2.00 33.33
CA ALA A 238 21.06 -1.26 34.57
C ALA A 238 21.43 0.24 34.44
N MET A 239 21.10 0.85 33.29
CA MET A 239 21.33 2.28 33.07
C MET A 239 20.28 3.09 33.84
N ASP A 240 20.67 4.24 34.38
CA ASP A 240 19.72 5.21 34.93
C ASP A 240 18.83 5.81 33.81
N GLU A 241 17.69 6.38 34.18
CA GLU A 241 16.68 6.88 33.23
C GLU A 241 17.27 7.88 32.23
N LEU A 242 18.01 8.86 32.71
CA LEU A 242 18.56 9.93 31.87
C LEU A 242 19.66 9.42 30.95
N SER A 243 20.50 8.51 31.44
CA SER A 243 21.54 7.88 30.62
C SER A 243 20.95 6.96 29.56
N ALA A 244 19.87 6.23 29.84
CA ALA A 244 19.17 5.40 28.86
C ALA A 244 18.53 6.24 27.75
N ILE A 245 17.89 7.37 28.12
CA ILE A 245 17.32 8.33 27.15
C ILE A 245 18.42 8.99 26.32
N ASN A 246 19.50 9.43 26.94
CA ASN A 246 20.65 10.04 26.27
C ASN A 246 21.32 9.08 25.28
N HIS A 247 21.52 7.81 25.70
CA HIS A 247 22.07 6.77 24.84
C HIS A 247 21.19 6.51 23.62
N LEU A 248 19.86 6.47 23.78
CA LEU A 248 18.95 6.34 22.66
C LEU A 248 19.02 7.56 21.73
N ALA A 249 19.06 8.76 22.30
CA ALA A 249 19.11 10.01 21.55
C ALA A 249 20.32 10.11 20.62
N ILE A 250 21.51 9.80 21.14
CA ILE A 250 22.77 9.88 20.38
C ILE A 250 22.80 8.87 19.22
N ASN A 251 22.20 7.69 19.41
CA ASN A 251 22.22 6.61 18.42
C ASN A 251 21.00 6.59 17.49
N HIS A 252 20.07 7.53 17.61
CA HIS A 252 18.85 7.50 16.83
C HIS A 252 19.01 8.17 15.45
N PRO A 253 18.53 7.56 14.33
CA PRO A 253 18.72 8.08 12.97
C PRO A 253 17.87 9.31 12.65
N ASN A 254 16.81 9.58 13.41
CA ASN A 254 15.96 10.75 13.22
C ASN A 254 16.44 11.90 14.07
N TYR A 255 16.79 13.02 13.42
CA TYR A 255 17.35 14.21 14.06
C TYR A 255 16.33 14.91 14.99
N ALA A 256 15.07 15.01 14.57
CA ALA A 256 14.04 15.69 15.36
C ALA A 256 13.78 14.96 16.70
N PHE A 257 13.68 13.64 16.65
CA PHE A 257 13.53 12.81 17.86
C PHE A 257 14.79 12.82 18.74
N SER A 258 15.97 12.72 18.13
CA SER A 258 17.25 12.83 18.86
C SER A 258 17.32 14.15 19.64
N ASN A 259 17.09 15.29 18.97
CA ASN A 259 17.10 16.61 19.60
C ASN A 259 16.02 16.77 20.67
N PHE A 260 14.84 16.21 20.46
CA PHE A 260 13.78 16.20 21.46
C PHE A 260 14.21 15.49 22.73
N LEU A 261 14.84 14.33 22.63
CA LEU A 261 15.34 13.59 23.78
C LEU A 261 16.54 14.28 24.46
N LEU A 262 17.51 14.78 23.68
CA LEU A 262 18.67 15.52 24.21
C LEU A 262 18.24 16.80 24.93
N GLY A 263 17.29 17.53 24.38
CA GLY A 263 16.73 18.72 25.02
C GLY A 263 16.04 18.41 26.34
N TYR A 264 15.27 17.31 26.40
CA TYR A 264 14.67 16.83 27.65
C TYR A 264 15.73 16.55 28.71
N VAL A 265 16.78 15.79 28.36
CA VAL A 265 17.90 15.47 29.26
C VAL A 265 18.61 16.73 29.74
N SER A 266 18.83 17.70 28.85
CA SER A 266 19.51 18.96 29.17
C SER A 266 18.68 19.80 30.17
N ILE A 267 17.39 19.97 29.93
CA ILE A 267 16.48 20.74 30.81
C ILE A 267 16.30 20.03 32.14
N HIS A 268 16.23 18.71 32.16
CA HIS A 268 16.16 17.96 33.41
C HIS A 268 17.41 18.20 34.25
N LYS A 269 18.60 18.17 33.65
CA LYS A 269 19.87 18.43 34.37
C LYS A 269 20.01 19.87 34.84
N SER A 270 19.45 20.84 34.11
CA SER A 270 19.48 22.26 34.51
C SER A 270 18.36 22.66 35.49
N GLY A 271 17.46 21.73 35.86
CA GLY A 271 16.35 22.04 36.77
C GLY A 271 15.24 22.90 36.18
N GLY A 272 15.18 23.02 34.86
CA GLY A 272 14.17 23.79 34.13
C GLY A 272 12.77 23.13 34.09
N SER A 273 11.76 23.87 33.63
CA SER A 273 10.39 23.38 33.52
C SER A 273 10.25 22.40 32.36
N LEU A 274 10.26 21.11 32.66
CA LEU A 274 10.08 20.02 31.69
C LEU A 274 8.72 20.05 31.01
N ALA A 275 7.66 20.34 31.74
CA ALA A 275 6.31 20.41 31.16
C ALA A 275 6.23 21.49 30.07
N ARG A 276 6.72 22.70 30.35
CA ARG A 276 6.77 23.77 29.33
C ARG A 276 7.61 23.43 28.12
N TYR A 277 8.75 22.76 28.32
CA TYR A 277 9.58 22.28 27.21
C TYR A 277 8.83 21.30 26.30
N LEU A 278 8.15 20.32 26.90
CA LEU A 278 7.41 19.30 26.17
C LEU A 278 6.20 19.89 25.42
N GLU A 279 5.48 20.84 26.04
CA GLU A 279 4.39 21.58 25.41
C GLU A 279 4.89 22.39 24.20
N ASN A 280 5.96 23.17 24.37
CA ASN A 280 6.55 23.94 23.27
C ASN A 280 7.04 23.04 22.13
N LYS A 281 7.67 21.90 22.44
CA LYS A 281 8.06 20.91 21.44
C LYS A 281 6.87 20.23 20.77
N GLY A 282 5.80 20.02 21.50
CA GLY A 282 4.52 19.54 20.92
C GLY A 282 3.96 20.50 19.89
N GLU A 283 3.97 21.81 20.16
CA GLU A 283 3.56 22.83 19.20
C GLU A 283 4.49 22.92 17.98
N GLU A 284 5.81 22.87 18.21
CA GLU A 284 6.80 22.89 17.13
C GLU A 284 6.60 21.70 16.18
N PHE A 285 6.46 20.49 16.70
CA PHE A 285 6.22 19.29 15.91
C PHE A 285 4.85 19.31 15.22
N PHE A 286 3.84 19.89 15.87
CA PHE A 286 2.54 20.07 15.25
C PHE A 286 2.61 21.01 14.04
N ASN A 287 3.29 22.15 14.19
CA ASN A 287 3.47 23.10 13.08
C ASN A 287 4.26 22.46 11.94
N SER A 288 5.30 21.66 12.25
CA SER A 288 6.04 20.87 11.26
C SER A 288 5.14 19.85 10.55
N MET A 289 4.28 19.15 11.29
CA MET A 289 3.33 18.20 10.72
C MET A 289 2.30 18.90 9.80
N ARG A 290 1.75 20.05 10.24
CA ARG A 290 0.84 20.87 9.43
C ARG A 290 1.52 21.34 8.14
N PHE A 291 2.76 21.79 8.23
CA PHE A 291 3.55 22.19 7.05
C PHE A 291 3.72 21.01 6.07
N ARG A 292 4.08 19.82 6.55
CA ARG A 292 4.18 18.62 5.70
C ARG A 292 2.84 18.24 5.07
N MET A 293 1.72 18.39 5.78
CA MET A 293 0.38 18.16 5.22
C MET A 293 0.04 19.16 4.11
N SER A 294 0.37 20.44 4.30
CA SER A 294 0.20 21.47 3.28
C SER A 294 1.10 21.21 2.06
N GLN A 295 2.36 20.84 2.28
CA GLN A 295 3.29 20.47 1.23
C GLN A 295 2.80 19.24 0.44
N TYR A 296 2.28 18.22 1.13
CA TYR A 296 1.67 17.08 0.47
C TYR A 296 0.46 17.48 -0.37
N SER A 297 -0.39 18.40 0.12
CA SER A 297 -1.53 18.90 -0.65
C SER A 297 -1.10 19.53 -1.99
N SER A 298 -0.04 20.35 -1.97
CA SER A 298 0.53 20.92 -3.19
C SER A 298 1.14 19.84 -4.10
N GLN A 299 1.90 18.91 -3.56
CA GLN A 299 2.47 17.80 -4.33
C GLN A 299 1.38 16.88 -4.91
N ALA A 300 0.30 16.63 -4.17
CA ALA A 300 -0.82 15.82 -4.64
C ALA A 300 -1.54 16.47 -5.82
N ALA A 301 -1.61 17.80 -5.85
CA ALA A 301 -2.11 18.54 -7.01
C ALA A 301 -1.21 18.31 -8.25
N THR A 302 0.10 18.48 -8.10
CA THR A 302 1.08 18.23 -9.18
C THR A 302 1.04 16.77 -9.66
N ILE A 303 0.91 15.80 -8.74
CA ILE A 303 0.73 14.38 -9.11
C ILE A 303 -0.58 14.19 -9.86
N GLY A 304 -1.66 14.87 -9.47
CA GLY A 304 -2.95 14.85 -10.16
C GLY A 304 -2.85 15.38 -11.60
N GLU A 305 -2.15 16.49 -11.81
CA GLU A 305 -1.88 17.03 -13.15
C GLU A 305 -1.04 16.07 -13.99
N ALA A 306 0.07 15.57 -13.44
CA ALA A 306 0.92 14.60 -14.11
C ALA A 306 0.16 13.30 -14.46
N MET A 307 -0.76 12.86 -13.59
CA MET A 307 -1.62 11.70 -13.83
C MET A 307 -2.51 11.92 -15.04
N ILE A 308 -3.14 13.08 -15.17
CA ILE A 308 -3.99 13.40 -16.33
C ILE A 308 -3.15 13.39 -17.61
N ILE A 309 -1.97 14.01 -17.59
CA ILE A 309 -1.09 14.05 -18.77
C ILE A 309 -0.62 12.64 -19.15
N MET A 310 -0.09 11.88 -18.20
CA MET A 310 0.57 10.61 -18.47
C MET A 310 -0.41 9.45 -18.69
N LEU A 311 -1.56 9.42 -18.01
CA LEU A 311 -2.53 8.32 -18.11
C LEU A 311 -3.76 8.66 -18.95
N ASN A 312 -3.93 9.89 -19.41
CA ASN A 312 -5.01 10.28 -20.30
C ASN A 312 -4.47 10.81 -21.64
N VAL A 313 -3.69 11.91 -21.63
CA VAL A 313 -3.24 12.56 -22.88
C VAL A 313 -2.26 11.66 -23.66
N LEU A 314 -1.32 10.99 -22.98
CA LEU A 314 -0.35 10.13 -23.63
C LEU A 314 -1.01 8.92 -24.33
N PRO A 315 -1.93 8.15 -23.73
CA PRO A 315 -2.69 7.11 -24.44
C PRO A 315 -3.48 7.65 -25.63
N VAL A 316 -4.10 8.82 -25.52
CA VAL A 316 -4.81 9.45 -26.66
C VAL A 316 -3.86 9.80 -27.79
N LEU A 317 -2.66 10.31 -27.50
CA LEU A 317 -1.63 10.56 -28.52
C LEU A 317 -1.16 9.27 -29.19
N LEU A 318 -1.00 8.18 -28.43
CA LEU A 318 -0.66 6.87 -28.99
C LEU A 318 -1.77 6.34 -29.92
N ILE A 319 -3.03 6.49 -29.53
CA ILE A 319 -4.17 6.16 -30.36
C ILE A 319 -4.16 7.00 -31.64
N SER A 320 -3.96 8.31 -31.52
CA SER A 320 -3.91 9.22 -32.66
C SER A 320 -2.80 8.85 -33.65
N SER A 321 -1.59 8.56 -33.14
CA SER A 321 -0.45 8.15 -33.97
C SER A 321 -0.70 6.80 -34.67
N SER A 322 -1.47 5.93 -34.07
CA SER A 322 -1.78 4.61 -34.61
C SER A 322 -2.65 4.66 -35.87
N PHE A 323 -3.50 5.65 -35.99
CA PHE A 323 -4.27 5.89 -37.22
C PHE A 323 -3.38 6.33 -38.39
N MET A 324 -2.20 6.92 -38.12
CA MET A 324 -1.25 7.37 -39.15
C MET A 324 -0.27 6.29 -39.58
N MET A 325 0.05 5.31 -38.72
CA MET A 325 1.05 4.24 -38.98
C MET A 325 0.47 2.85 -38.68
N PRO A 326 -0.38 2.32 -39.53
CA PRO A 326 -1.14 1.10 -39.23
C PRO A 326 -0.29 -0.17 -39.05
N ALA A 327 0.81 -0.34 -39.80
CA ALA A 327 1.58 -1.59 -39.81
C ALA A 327 2.27 -1.94 -38.47
N SER A 328 2.63 -0.94 -37.67
CA SER A 328 3.30 -1.12 -36.37
C SER A 328 2.40 -0.77 -35.16
N SER A 329 1.22 -0.24 -35.43
CA SER A 329 0.34 0.37 -34.41
C SER A 329 -0.24 -0.64 -33.42
N VAL A 330 -0.65 -1.82 -33.87
CA VAL A 330 -1.24 -2.87 -33.03
C VAL A 330 -0.27 -3.29 -31.93
N GLN A 331 0.97 -3.59 -32.32
CA GLN A 331 1.98 -4.01 -31.35
C GLN A 331 2.41 -2.87 -30.42
N MET A 332 2.46 -1.64 -30.94
CA MET A 332 2.78 -0.45 -30.14
C MET A 332 1.70 -0.17 -29.08
N ILE A 333 0.41 -0.19 -29.45
CA ILE A 333 -0.70 0.01 -28.52
C ILE A 333 -0.75 -1.12 -27.50
N THR A 334 -0.56 -2.38 -27.92
CA THR A 334 -0.54 -3.52 -27.01
C THR A 334 0.59 -3.41 -25.99
N ASN A 335 1.81 -3.08 -26.42
CA ASN A 335 2.93 -2.85 -25.51
C ASN A 335 2.70 -1.67 -24.57
N ALA A 336 2.12 -0.57 -25.08
CA ALA A 336 1.75 0.56 -24.24
C ALA A 336 0.70 0.19 -23.19
N SER A 337 -0.30 -0.59 -23.56
CA SER A 337 -1.37 -1.03 -22.67
C SER A 337 -0.86 -1.88 -21.50
N PHE A 338 -0.05 -2.89 -21.81
CA PHE A 338 0.38 -3.86 -20.79
C PHE A 338 1.66 -3.50 -20.05
N VAL A 339 2.52 -2.64 -20.62
CA VAL A 339 3.82 -2.31 -20.03
C VAL A 339 3.90 -0.84 -19.65
N LEU A 340 3.71 0.08 -20.60
CA LEU A 340 3.97 1.50 -20.37
C LEU A 340 3.00 2.12 -19.37
N VAL A 341 1.69 1.95 -19.58
CA VAL A 341 0.65 2.54 -18.73
C VAL A 341 0.68 2.00 -17.30
N PRO A 342 0.74 0.67 -17.05
CA PRO A 342 0.89 0.15 -15.70
C PRO A 342 2.21 0.56 -15.03
N LEU A 343 3.30 0.65 -15.78
CA LEU A 343 4.59 1.11 -15.25
C LEU A 343 4.50 2.56 -14.75
N ILE A 344 3.91 3.45 -15.55
CA ILE A 344 3.67 4.85 -15.15
C ILE A 344 2.81 4.90 -13.89
N ALA A 345 1.73 4.13 -13.82
CA ALA A 345 0.86 4.09 -12.65
C ALA A 345 1.61 3.61 -11.39
N VAL A 346 2.44 2.59 -11.50
CA VAL A 346 3.27 2.08 -10.39
C VAL A 346 4.25 3.17 -9.93
N ILE A 347 4.95 3.83 -10.85
CA ILE A 347 5.87 4.94 -10.51
C ILE A 347 5.11 6.04 -9.77
N MET A 348 3.93 6.46 -10.25
CA MET A 348 3.11 7.48 -9.60
C MET A 348 2.66 7.06 -8.20
N ILE A 349 2.27 5.80 -8.02
CA ILE A 349 1.91 5.24 -6.70
C ILE A 349 3.11 5.26 -5.75
N LEU A 350 4.32 4.94 -6.25
CA LEU A 350 5.54 4.97 -5.44
C LEU A 350 5.92 6.40 -5.04
N VAL A 351 5.85 7.36 -5.96
CA VAL A 351 6.09 8.79 -5.68
C VAL A 351 5.10 9.31 -4.64
N THR A 352 3.81 9.03 -4.83
CA THR A 352 2.76 9.38 -3.87
C THR A 352 3.03 8.75 -2.49
N ASN A 353 3.41 7.49 -2.45
CA ASN A 353 3.69 6.78 -1.19
C ASN A 353 4.91 7.35 -0.43
N HIS A 354 5.85 7.95 -1.15
CA HIS A 354 7.01 8.61 -0.52
C HIS A 354 6.64 9.97 0.08
N SER A 355 5.78 10.73 -0.58
CA SER A 355 5.41 12.09 -0.19
C SER A 355 4.27 12.16 0.83
N GLN A 356 3.39 11.15 0.88
CA GLN A 356 2.18 11.19 1.70
C GLN A 356 2.45 10.96 3.18
N PRO A 357 1.74 11.68 4.10
CA PRO A 357 1.69 11.33 5.52
C PRO A 357 1.04 9.96 5.68
N LYS A 358 1.62 9.12 6.54
CA LYS A 358 1.13 7.73 6.69
C LYS A 358 -0.06 7.66 7.63
N THR A 359 -1.18 7.15 7.14
CA THR A 359 -2.35 6.84 7.98
C THR A 359 -2.16 5.46 8.64
N ARG A 360 -2.62 5.34 9.88
CA ARG A 360 -2.48 4.11 10.70
C ARG A 360 -3.81 3.44 10.99
N ASP A 361 -4.79 3.69 10.14
CA ASP A 361 -6.10 3.09 10.25
C ASP A 361 -6.04 1.58 9.96
N THR A 362 -6.74 0.79 10.77
CA THR A 362 -6.68 -0.68 10.72
C THR A 362 -7.62 -1.30 9.68
N VAL A 363 -7.69 -0.70 8.49
CA VAL A 363 -8.49 -1.27 7.39
C VAL A 363 -7.66 -2.29 6.61
N GLN A 364 -8.18 -3.50 6.47
CA GLN A 364 -7.57 -4.59 5.72
C GLN A 364 -8.27 -4.76 4.38
N PHE A 365 -7.49 -5.12 3.35
CA PHE A 365 -8.02 -5.51 2.05
C PHE A 365 -8.73 -6.85 2.14
N SER A 366 -9.88 -6.99 1.49
CA SER A 366 -10.66 -8.23 1.52
C SER A 366 -10.15 -9.22 0.47
N ILE A 367 -9.76 -10.43 0.91
CA ILE A 367 -9.35 -11.50 -0.01
C ILE A 367 -10.52 -11.92 -0.92
N HIS A 368 -11.76 -11.82 -0.45
CA HIS A 368 -12.96 -12.16 -1.23
C HIS A 368 -13.09 -11.32 -2.51
N SER A 369 -12.52 -10.10 -2.53
CA SER A 369 -12.52 -9.25 -3.71
C SER A 369 -11.71 -9.85 -4.87
N ILE A 370 -10.60 -10.51 -4.57
CA ILE A 370 -9.76 -11.18 -5.58
C ILE A 370 -10.55 -12.33 -6.20
N PHE A 371 -11.19 -13.14 -5.37
CA PHE A 371 -12.02 -14.25 -5.87
C PHE A 371 -13.20 -13.75 -6.71
N ALA A 372 -13.87 -12.68 -6.30
CA ALA A 372 -14.97 -12.09 -7.08
C ALA A 372 -14.50 -11.61 -8.46
N GLY A 373 -13.32 -10.96 -8.51
CA GLY A 373 -12.72 -10.53 -9.78
C GLY A 373 -12.36 -11.70 -10.70
N ILE A 374 -11.75 -12.75 -10.14
CA ILE A 374 -11.40 -13.96 -10.90
C ILE A 374 -12.65 -14.65 -11.43
N ILE A 375 -13.68 -14.83 -10.61
CA ILE A 375 -14.94 -15.46 -11.03
C ILE A 375 -15.61 -14.64 -12.14
N ALA A 376 -15.70 -13.31 -12.00
CA ALA A 376 -16.29 -12.45 -13.01
C ALA A 376 -15.50 -12.50 -14.34
N GLY A 377 -14.17 -12.48 -14.26
CA GLY A 377 -13.31 -12.59 -15.44
C GLY A 377 -13.43 -13.95 -16.14
N THR A 378 -13.44 -15.06 -15.39
CA THR A 378 -13.62 -16.40 -15.98
C THR A 378 -14.99 -16.59 -16.61
N LEU A 379 -16.05 -16.08 -15.98
CA LEU A 379 -17.39 -16.11 -16.57
C LEU A 379 -17.44 -15.28 -17.86
N ALA A 380 -16.83 -14.10 -17.90
CA ALA A 380 -16.78 -13.25 -19.08
C ALA A 380 -16.01 -13.94 -20.23
N ILE A 381 -14.95 -14.69 -19.95
CA ILE A 381 -14.20 -15.50 -20.95
C ILE A 381 -15.08 -16.64 -21.47
N ILE A 382 -15.79 -17.37 -20.59
CA ILE A 382 -16.65 -18.50 -20.99
C ILE A 382 -17.79 -18.02 -21.91
N ILE A 383 -18.33 -16.82 -21.68
CA ILE A 383 -19.37 -16.20 -22.52
C ILE A 383 -18.79 -15.73 -23.86
N GLY A 384 -17.46 -15.66 -24.02
CA GLY A 384 -16.81 -15.21 -25.25
C GLY A 384 -16.79 -13.70 -25.43
N LEU A 385 -16.75 -12.93 -24.33
CA LEU A 385 -16.70 -11.47 -24.39
C LEU A 385 -15.32 -10.97 -24.86
N GLU A 386 -15.28 -9.77 -25.45
CA GLU A 386 -14.04 -9.12 -25.87
C GLU A 386 -13.08 -8.88 -24.69
N SER A 387 -11.76 -8.92 -24.95
CA SER A 387 -10.71 -8.86 -23.93
C SER A 387 -10.78 -7.64 -23.01
N TRP A 388 -11.18 -6.49 -23.54
CA TRP A 388 -11.36 -5.28 -22.74
C TRP A 388 -12.54 -5.41 -21.76
N LEU A 389 -13.64 -6.05 -22.19
CA LEU A 389 -14.82 -6.30 -21.35
C LEU A 389 -14.50 -7.28 -20.22
N VAL A 390 -13.78 -8.35 -20.53
CA VAL A 390 -13.30 -9.30 -19.51
C VAL A 390 -12.52 -8.58 -18.42
N LEU A 391 -11.57 -7.72 -18.81
CA LEU A 391 -10.73 -6.98 -17.87
C LEU A 391 -11.56 -5.98 -17.03
N VAL A 392 -12.42 -5.20 -17.68
CA VAL A 392 -13.27 -4.21 -16.97
C VAL A 392 -14.21 -4.88 -15.99
N LEU A 393 -14.87 -5.98 -16.39
CA LEU A 393 -15.78 -6.72 -15.50
C LEU A 393 -15.04 -7.38 -14.34
N ALA A 394 -13.88 -7.99 -14.59
CA ALA A 394 -13.08 -8.59 -13.54
C ALA A 394 -12.64 -7.54 -12.48
N VAL A 395 -12.17 -6.37 -12.91
CA VAL A 395 -11.76 -5.30 -12.01
C VAL A 395 -12.97 -4.64 -11.35
N PHE A 396 -14.07 -4.43 -12.07
CA PHE A 396 -15.29 -3.85 -11.53
C PHE A 396 -15.85 -4.70 -10.38
N PHE A 397 -16.11 -5.99 -10.61
CA PHE A 397 -16.67 -6.86 -9.56
C PHE A 397 -15.69 -7.08 -8.40
N GLY A 398 -14.39 -7.24 -8.69
CA GLY A 398 -13.38 -7.34 -7.66
C GLY A 398 -13.29 -6.08 -6.79
N SER A 399 -13.25 -4.90 -7.41
CA SER A 399 -13.22 -3.62 -6.68
C SER A 399 -14.55 -3.31 -5.98
N LEU A 400 -15.70 -3.69 -6.56
CA LEU A 400 -17.03 -3.51 -5.98
C LEU A 400 -17.15 -4.27 -4.65
N VAL A 401 -16.78 -5.55 -4.62
CA VAL A 401 -16.83 -6.37 -3.41
C VAL A 401 -15.94 -5.78 -2.32
N ASN A 402 -14.71 -5.36 -2.66
CA ASN A 402 -13.83 -4.71 -1.68
C ASN A 402 -14.43 -3.37 -1.20
N SER A 403 -14.96 -2.57 -2.12
CA SER A 403 -15.60 -1.28 -1.78
C SER A 403 -16.78 -1.48 -0.84
N ALA A 404 -17.66 -2.45 -1.10
CA ALA A 404 -18.81 -2.75 -0.25
C ALA A 404 -18.37 -3.16 1.17
N MET A 405 -17.32 -4.01 1.28
CA MET A 405 -16.83 -4.49 2.59
C MET A 405 -16.04 -3.43 3.36
N THR A 406 -15.41 -2.48 2.67
CA THR A 406 -14.57 -1.46 3.30
C THR A 406 -15.28 -0.11 3.49
N PHE A 407 -16.35 0.15 2.72
CA PHE A 407 -17.10 1.40 2.76
C PHE A 407 -17.59 1.77 4.15
N THR A 408 -18.20 0.82 4.87
CA THR A 408 -18.69 1.03 6.23
C THR A 408 -17.58 1.43 7.18
N LYS A 409 -16.40 0.80 7.04
CA LYS A 409 -15.22 1.10 7.89
C LYS A 409 -14.64 2.50 7.60
N PHE A 410 -14.52 2.88 6.32
CA PHE A 410 -14.06 4.23 5.96
C PHE A 410 -15.07 5.30 6.36
N ARG A 411 -16.36 5.02 6.22
CA ARG A 411 -17.45 5.89 6.68
C ARG A 411 -17.42 6.04 8.21
N GLU A 412 -17.23 4.96 8.95
CA GLU A 412 -17.06 4.99 10.42
C GLU A 412 -15.89 5.87 10.83
N ILE A 413 -14.69 5.68 10.20
CA ILE A 413 -13.51 6.52 10.48
C ILE A 413 -13.84 8.00 10.27
N TYR A 414 -14.42 8.34 9.14
CA TYR A 414 -14.75 9.72 8.80
C TYR A 414 -15.75 10.34 9.79
N LEU A 415 -16.84 9.63 10.09
CA LEU A 415 -17.88 10.10 10.98
C LEU A 415 -17.39 10.25 12.41
N VAL A 416 -16.60 9.29 12.90
CA VAL A 416 -16.00 9.37 14.25
C VAL A 416 -15.01 10.54 14.35
N GLU A 417 -14.11 10.69 13.37
CA GLU A 417 -13.11 11.77 13.39
C GLU A 417 -13.73 13.17 13.28
N SER A 418 -14.82 13.30 12.52
CA SER A 418 -15.48 14.60 12.34
C SER A 418 -16.07 15.17 13.62
N VAL A 419 -16.44 14.31 14.56
CA VAL A 419 -17.07 14.66 15.85
C VAL A 419 -16.05 14.89 16.97
N LEU A 420 -14.84 14.33 16.87
CA LEU A 420 -13.83 14.41 17.93
C LEU A 420 -13.58 15.83 18.47
N PRO A 421 -13.49 16.90 17.65
CA PRO A 421 -13.29 18.26 18.16
C PRO A 421 -14.43 18.74 19.05
N ASP A 422 -15.67 18.51 18.63
CA ASP A 422 -16.86 18.92 19.37
C ASP A 422 -16.99 18.14 20.68
N PHE A 423 -16.77 16.83 20.63
CA PHE A 423 -16.74 15.97 21.82
C PHE A 423 -15.67 16.41 22.84
N LEU A 424 -14.46 16.71 22.38
CA LEU A 424 -13.39 17.19 23.26
C LEU A 424 -13.72 18.57 23.88
N ARG A 425 -14.35 19.45 23.11
CA ARG A 425 -14.80 20.73 23.60
C ARG A 425 -15.84 20.54 24.71
N ASP A 426 -16.83 19.67 24.50
CA ASP A 426 -17.86 19.40 25.50
C ASP A 426 -17.27 18.80 26.78
N ILE A 427 -16.33 17.84 26.67
CA ILE A 427 -15.59 17.34 27.84
C ILE A 427 -14.86 18.47 28.56
N THR A 428 -14.19 19.34 27.82
CA THR A 428 -13.41 20.45 28.40
C THR A 428 -14.32 21.39 29.17
N GLU A 429 -15.51 21.70 28.67
CA GLU A 429 -16.50 22.54 29.36
C GLU A 429 -16.99 21.87 30.65
N HIS A 430 -17.31 20.57 30.62
CA HIS A 430 -17.70 19.84 31.82
C HIS A 430 -16.59 19.76 32.87
N VAL A 431 -15.34 19.61 32.46
CA VAL A 431 -14.19 19.60 33.38
C VAL A 431 -13.94 21.00 33.98
N LYS A 432 -14.18 22.08 33.22
CA LYS A 432 -14.14 23.47 33.75
C LYS A 432 -15.14 23.70 34.88
N ILE A 433 -16.28 23.04 34.85
CA ILE A 433 -17.32 23.11 35.88
C ILE A 433 -17.00 22.16 37.08
N GLY A 434 -15.87 21.41 37.01
CA GLY A 434 -15.42 20.54 38.08
C GLY A 434 -15.82 19.06 37.94
N SER A 435 -16.38 18.65 36.81
CA SER A 435 -16.70 17.26 36.57
C SER A 435 -15.42 16.45 36.21
N SER A 436 -15.32 15.22 36.68
CA SER A 436 -14.24 14.32 36.21
C SER A 436 -14.45 13.90 34.76
N ILE A 437 -13.37 13.56 34.04
CA ILE A 437 -13.45 13.11 32.64
C ILE A 437 -14.42 11.91 32.46
N PRO A 438 -14.36 10.83 33.28
CA PRO A 438 -15.31 9.74 33.16
C PRO A 438 -16.77 10.17 33.36
N ASN A 439 -17.05 11.02 34.38
CA ASN A 439 -18.39 11.51 34.61
C ASN A 439 -18.89 12.43 33.49
N SER A 440 -18.00 13.24 32.91
CA SER A 440 -18.30 14.08 31.75
C SER A 440 -18.70 13.22 30.53
N ILE A 441 -17.97 12.12 30.27
CA ILE A 441 -18.29 11.16 29.19
C ILE A 441 -19.69 10.55 29.41
N VAL A 442 -20.01 10.10 30.63
CA VAL A 442 -21.31 9.51 30.94
C VAL A 442 -22.44 10.55 30.78
N ARG A 443 -22.20 11.78 31.18
CA ARG A 443 -23.18 12.84 31.05
C ARG A 443 -23.43 13.24 29.61
N ILE A 444 -22.36 13.47 28.84
CA ILE A 444 -22.43 13.81 27.41
C ILE A 444 -23.15 12.72 26.63
N SER A 445 -22.90 11.44 26.93
CA SER A 445 -23.57 10.33 26.26
C SER A 445 -25.09 10.30 26.43
N LYS A 446 -25.61 10.94 27.48
CA LYS A 446 -27.05 11.04 27.73
C LYS A 446 -27.66 12.33 27.19
N GLU A 447 -26.91 13.42 27.24
CA GLU A 447 -27.41 14.79 26.96
C GLU A 447 -27.24 15.18 25.49
N ARG A 448 -26.25 14.63 24.78
CA ARG A 448 -25.90 15.05 23.42
C ARG A 448 -25.84 13.91 22.45
N ARG A 449 -26.34 14.14 21.25
CA ARG A 449 -26.25 13.22 20.11
C ARG A 449 -25.33 13.85 19.05
N TYR A 450 -24.45 13.04 18.46
CA TYR A 450 -23.54 13.46 17.39
C TYR A 450 -23.83 12.74 16.08
N ASN A 451 -23.56 11.44 16.02
CA ASN A 451 -23.92 10.57 14.93
C ASN A 451 -23.97 9.10 15.40
N ASP A 452 -24.67 8.25 14.65
CA ASP A 452 -24.98 6.87 15.05
C ASP A 452 -23.74 6.05 15.44
N TYR A 453 -22.63 6.21 14.70
CA TYR A 453 -21.37 5.46 14.98
C TYR A 453 -20.71 5.94 16.27
N PHE A 454 -20.61 7.25 16.44
CA PHE A 454 -19.99 7.83 17.63
C PHE A 454 -20.86 7.62 18.87
N ASP A 455 -22.17 7.78 18.75
CA ASP A 455 -23.13 7.57 19.83
C ASP A 455 -23.13 6.12 20.30
N SER A 456 -23.04 5.15 19.37
CA SER A 456 -22.86 3.72 19.70
C SER A 456 -21.54 3.47 20.45
N LEU A 457 -20.45 4.13 20.04
CA LEU A 457 -19.16 4.05 20.74
C LEU A 457 -19.29 4.64 22.16
N MET A 458 -19.91 5.81 22.29
CA MET A 458 -20.11 6.50 23.56
C MET A 458 -21.01 5.72 24.51
N PHE A 459 -22.07 5.11 24.01
CA PHE A 459 -22.96 4.27 24.80
C PHE A 459 -22.22 3.08 25.42
N ASP A 460 -21.39 2.38 24.65
CA ASP A 460 -20.59 1.25 25.17
C ASP A 460 -19.55 1.72 26.22
N VAL A 461 -18.85 2.83 25.92
CA VAL A 461 -17.85 3.39 26.83
C VAL A 461 -18.51 3.86 28.12
N SER A 462 -19.61 4.61 28.04
CA SER A 462 -20.31 5.16 29.20
C SER A 462 -20.92 4.05 30.08
N SER A 463 -21.49 3.00 29.49
CA SER A 463 -22.02 1.85 30.21
C SER A 463 -20.94 1.16 31.04
N LYS A 464 -19.77 0.93 30.47
CA LYS A 464 -18.64 0.30 31.18
C LYS A 464 -18.08 1.19 32.29
N ILE A 465 -18.06 2.53 32.08
CA ILE A 465 -17.67 3.47 33.13
C ILE A 465 -18.65 3.38 34.32
N VAL A 466 -19.95 3.32 34.05
CA VAL A 466 -20.98 3.16 35.10
C VAL A 466 -20.80 1.85 35.89
N PHE A 467 -20.34 0.77 35.23
CA PHE A 467 -19.97 -0.49 35.88
C PHE A 467 -18.64 -0.43 36.65
N GLY A 468 -17.94 0.70 36.66
CA GLY A 468 -16.71 0.90 37.44
C GLY A 468 -15.42 0.52 36.73
N TYR A 469 -15.45 0.20 35.43
CA TYR A 469 -14.22 -0.04 34.66
C TYR A 469 -13.46 1.26 34.44
N LYS A 470 -12.12 1.20 34.49
CA LYS A 470 -11.28 2.34 34.16
C LYS A 470 -11.35 2.66 32.67
N LEU A 471 -11.34 3.96 32.32
CA LEU A 471 -11.42 4.41 30.93
C LEU A 471 -10.26 3.84 30.07
N SER A 472 -9.05 3.76 30.62
CA SER A 472 -7.89 3.16 29.94
C SER A 472 -8.06 1.68 29.62
N GLU A 473 -8.70 0.89 30.50
CA GLU A 473 -8.98 -0.52 30.30
C GLU A 473 -10.06 -0.74 29.23
N ILE A 474 -11.10 0.08 29.25
CA ILE A 474 -12.19 0.04 28.25
C ILE A 474 -11.62 0.26 26.85
N ILE A 475 -10.75 1.24 26.69
CA ILE A 475 -10.17 1.62 25.41
C ILE A 475 -9.18 0.55 24.91
N SER A 476 -8.39 -0.03 25.79
CA SER A 476 -7.45 -1.10 25.41
C SER A 476 -8.17 -2.38 24.96
N SER A 477 -9.36 -2.66 25.50
CA SER A 477 -10.16 -3.84 25.14
C SER A 477 -10.96 -3.69 23.85
N ARG A 478 -11.20 -2.47 23.38
CA ARG A 478 -12.01 -2.17 22.18
C ARG A 478 -11.16 -1.79 20.98
N LYS A 479 -11.39 -2.45 19.85
CA LYS A 479 -10.75 -2.09 18.58
C LYS A 479 -11.48 -0.92 17.92
N ILE A 480 -11.08 0.31 18.25
CA ILE A 480 -11.51 1.51 17.51
C ILE A 480 -10.72 1.56 16.20
N ILE A 481 -11.42 1.69 15.05
CA ILE A 481 -10.79 1.61 13.72
C ILE A 481 -9.94 2.85 13.45
N SER A 482 -10.46 4.06 13.76
CA SER A 482 -9.72 5.31 13.58
C SER A 482 -8.55 5.43 14.56
N TRP A 483 -7.37 5.69 14.02
CA TRP A 483 -6.18 5.93 14.84
C TRP A 483 -6.27 7.21 15.67
N ASN A 484 -6.79 8.31 15.08
CA ASN A 484 -6.97 9.57 15.79
C ASN A 484 -7.91 9.41 16.99
N ALA A 485 -9.02 8.68 16.82
CA ALA A 485 -9.94 8.42 17.92
C ALA A 485 -9.28 7.58 19.02
N ARG A 486 -8.56 6.50 18.66
CA ARG A 486 -7.80 5.69 19.62
C ARG A 486 -6.84 6.53 20.45
N LEU A 487 -6.11 7.43 19.78
CA LEU A 487 -5.16 8.32 20.42
C LEU A 487 -5.86 9.26 21.42
N VAL A 488 -6.95 9.93 21.00
CA VAL A 488 -7.71 10.85 21.85
C VAL A 488 -8.23 10.13 23.09
N PHE A 489 -8.90 8.99 22.91
CA PHE A 489 -9.42 8.24 24.04
C PHE A 489 -8.32 7.67 24.95
N PHE A 490 -7.18 7.24 24.39
CA PHE A 490 -6.02 6.82 25.17
C PHE A 490 -5.50 7.95 26.07
N VAL A 491 -5.32 9.13 25.50
CA VAL A 491 -4.85 10.31 26.26
C VAL A 491 -5.86 10.69 27.34
N LEU A 492 -7.16 10.74 27.02
CA LEU A 492 -8.22 10.99 28.00
C LEU A 492 -8.23 9.95 29.13
N GLY A 493 -8.04 8.66 28.78
CA GLY A 493 -7.94 7.58 29.77
C GLY A 493 -6.77 7.77 30.71
N LYS A 494 -5.60 8.12 30.17
CA LYS A 494 -4.39 8.34 30.96
C LYS A 494 -4.47 9.58 31.86
N ILE A 495 -5.12 10.64 31.37
CA ILE A 495 -5.40 11.84 32.20
C ILE A 495 -6.38 11.49 33.34
N ALA A 496 -7.42 10.72 33.04
CA ALA A 496 -8.39 10.28 34.05
C ALA A 496 -7.73 9.42 35.14
N ASP A 497 -6.87 8.45 34.73
CA ASP A 497 -6.12 7.58 35.66
C ASP A 497 -5.11 8.32 36.53
N SER A 498 -4.63 9.48 36.07
CA SER A 498 -3.69 10.32 36.84
C SER A 498 -4.37 11.28 37.83
N GLY A 499 -5.68 11.17 38.05
CA GLY A 499 -6.42 11.97 39.02
C GLY A 499 -7.13 13.20 38.45
N GLY A 500 -7.24 13.26 37.10
CA GLY A 500 -7.95 14.32 36.41
C GLY A 500 -7.02 15.40 35.84
N GLY A 501 -7.30 15.82 34.62
CA GLY A 501 -6.52 16.84 33.92
C GLY A 501 -6.92 18.25 34.29
N ARG A 502 -5.97 19.16 34.19
CA ARG A 502 -6.28 20.61 34.24
C ARG A 502 -7.08 20.98 32.99
N PRO A 503 -8.07 21.88 33.06
CA PRO A 503 -8.83 22.32 31.90
C PRO A 503 -7.97 22.81 30.75
N GLN A 504 -6.85 23.48 31.00
CA GLN A 504 -5.89 23.96 30.02
C GLN A 504 -5.28 22.81 29.19
N THR A 505 -5.06 21.67 29.82
CA THR A 505 -4.55 20.47 29.15
C THR A 505 -5.54 19.90 28.13
N LEU A 506 -6.83 19.88 28.49
CA LEU A 506 -7.90 19.47 27.61
C LEU A 506 -8.12 20.44 26.44
N GLU A 507 -8.03 21.76 26.72
CA GLU A 507 -8.05 22.79 25.68
C GLU A 507 -6.92 22.61 24.68
N TYR A 508 -5.72 22.29 25.15
CA TYR A 508 -4.58 22.01 24.28
C TYR A 508 -4.86 20.84 23.35
N ILE A 509 -5.39 19.70 23.84
CA ILE A 509 -5.77 18.54 23.02
C ILE A 509 -6.88 18.91 22.04
N THR A 510 -7.90 19.62 22.49
CA THR A 510 -9.04 20.06 21.67
C THR A 510 -8.55 20.89 20.49
N ASN A 511 -7.72 21.90 20.75
CA ASN A 511 -7.12 22.74 19.72
C ASN A 511 -6.25 21.93 18.75
N PHE A 512 -5.46 20.99 19.27
CA PHE A 512 -4.60 20.12 18.49
C PHE A 512 -5.41 19.24 17.51
N VAL A 513 -6.45 18.54 18.00
CA VAL A 513 -7.31 17.67 17.18
C VAL A 513 -8.11 18.48 16.16
N THR A 514 -8.60 19.67 16.56
CA THR A 514 -9.32 20.58 15.66
C THR A 514 -8.46 21.01 14.48
N ARG A 515 -7.22 21.43 14.76
CA ARG A 515 -6.26 21.85 13.70
C ARG A 515 -5.89 20.71 12.77
N ILE A 516 -5.74 19.48 13.26
CA ILE A 516 -5.49 18.30 12.42
C ILE A 516 -6.66 18.03 11.49
N ASN A 517 -7.88 18.05 12.03
CA ASN A 517 -9.08 17.84 11.22
C ASN A 517 -9.25 18.92 10.15
N GLN A 518 -8.93 20.18 10.46
CA GLN A 518 -8.94 21.26 9.49
C GLN A 518 -7.91 21.03 8.38
N ALA A 519 -6.66 20.73 8.72
CA ALA A 519 -5.62 20.46 7.75
C ALA A 519 -5.98 19.28 6.83
N LYS A 520 -6.60 18.22 7.38
CA LYS A 520 -7.08 17.06 6.60
C LYS A 520 -8.23 17.46 5.65
N LYS A 521 -9.17 18.28 6.09
CA LYS A 521 -10.28 18.78 5.26
C LYS A 521 -9.78 19.66 4.11
N GLU A 522 -8.87 20.60 4.39
CA GLU A 522 -8.26 21.47 3.38
C GLU A 522 -7.54 20.66 2.30
N MET A 523 -6.78 19.67 2.72
CA MET A 523 -6.07 18.77 1.79
C MET A 523 -7.04 17.97 0.91
N VAL A 524 -8.07 17.33 1.48
CA VAL A 524 -9.06 16.58 0.72
C VAL A 524 -9.82 17.49 -0.26
N SER A 525 -10.12 18.73 0.14
CA SER A 525 -10.78 19.71 -0.71
C SER A 525 -9.94 20.05 -1.95
N SER A 526 -8.64 20.27 -1.80
CA SER A 526 -7.76 20.60 -2.92
C SER A 526 -7.58 19.44 -3.92
N ILE A 527 -7.63 18.19 -3.43
CA ILE A 527 -7.49 17.01 -4.29
C ILE A 527 -8.79 16.65 -5.03
N ARG A 528 -9.95 17.12 -4.54
CA ARG A 528 -11.27 16.73 -5.09
C ARG A 528 -11.45 17.06 -6.58
N VAL A 529 -10.88 18.16 -7.05
CA VAL A 529 -10.96 18.55 -8.46
C VAL A 529 -10.29 17.50 -9.35
N PHE A 530 -9.11 17.04 -8.97
CA PHE A 530 -8.36 16.01 -9.72
C PHE A 530 -9.06 14.66 -9.67
N ALA A 531 -9.78 14.35 -8.57
CA ALA A 531 -10.62 13.16 -8.48
C ALA A 531 -11.76 13.17 -9.51
N ILE A 532 -12.45 14.29 -9.65
CA ILE A 532 -13.52 14.44 -10.64
C ILE A 532 -12.97 14.28 -12.05
N MET A 533 -11.84 14.91 -12.36
CA MET A 533 -11.18 14.78 -13.68
C MET A 533 -10.75 13.33 -13.96
N ALA A 534 -10.20 12.62 -12.96
CA ALA A 534 -9.84 11.22 -13.09
C ALA A 534 -11.06 10.33 -13.40
N TYR A 535 -12.20 10.58 -12.77
CA TYR A 535 -13.42 9.82 -13.03
C TYR A 535 -14.05 10.13 -14.40
N ALA A 536 -13.93 11.38 -14.88
CA ALA A 536 -14.41 11.78 -16.19
C ALA A 536 -13.50 11.32 -17.36
N SER A 537 -12.25 10.98 -17.06
CA SER A 537 -11.22 10.63 -18.03
C SER A 537 -11.62 9.54 -19.03
N PRO A 538 -12.23 8.40 -18.65
CA PRO A 538 -12.60 7.37 -19.61
C PRO A 538 -13.59 7.86 -20.67
N LEU A 539 -14.55 8.68 -20.26
CA LEU A 539 -15.52 9.29 -21.18
C LEU A 539 -14.82 10.22 -22.19
N MET A 540 -13.88 11.04 -21.71
CA MET A 540 -13.09 11.93 -22.58
C MET A 540 -12.22 11.12 -23.57
N MET A 541 -11.56 10.05 -23.12
CA MET A 541 -10.77 9.19 -24.00
C MET A 541 -11.61 8.55 -25.10
N VAL A 542 -12.75 7.99 -24.77
CA VAL A 542 -13.67 7.35 -25.75
C VAL A 542 -14.17 8.39 -26.75
N TRP A 543 -14.58 9.55 -26.29
CA TRP A 543 -15.08 10.62 -27.15
C TRP A 543 -14.00 11.16 -28.10
N MET A 544 -12.78 11.40 -27.62
CA MET A 544 -11.63 11.80 -28.44
C MET A 544 -11.27 10.72 -29.46
N THR A 545 -11.28 9.44 -29.08
CA THR A 545 -11.00 8.33 -30.00
C THR A 545 -12.03 8.25 -31.11
N LYS A 546 -13.33 8.41 -30.78
CA LYS A 546 -14.40 8.46 -31.77
C LYS A 546 -14.23 9.61 -32.75
N GLY A 547 -14.01 10.83 -32.23
CA GLY A 547 -13.78 12.01 -33.07
C GLY A 547 -12.59 11.86 -33.99
N MET A 548 -11.49 11.26 -33.49
CA MET A 548 -10.31 10.98 -34.32
C MET A 548 -10.62 9.98 -35.44
N GLY A 549 -11.40 8.93 -35.14
CA GLY A 549 -11.87 7.97 -36.14
C GLY A 549 -12.72 8.64 -37.24
N GLU A 550 -13.61 9.55 -36.86
CA GLU A 550 -14.44 10.31 -37.80
C GLU A 550 -13.61 11.23 -38.71
N VAL A 551 -12.64 11.95 -38.13
CA VAL A 551 -11.70 12.80 -38.88
C VAL A 551 -10.89 11.98 -39.90
N MET A 552 -10.38 10.82 -39.46
CA MET A 552 -9.62 9.94 -40.35
C MET A 552 -10.47 9.35 -41.48
N GLN A 553 -11.74 9.03 -41.23
CA GLN A 553 -12.66 8.62 -42.29
C GLN A 553 -12.91 9.72 -43.33
N GLN A 554 -12.98 10.97 -42.91
CA GLN A 554 -13.17 12.11 -43.82
C GLN A 554 -11.91 12.44 -44.62
N LEU A 555 -10.74 12.36 -44.00
CA LEU A 555 -9.45 12.67 -44.64
C LEU A 555 -8.91 11.52 -45.48
N GLY A 556 -9.32 10.28 -45.23
CA GLY A 556 -8.84 9.08 -45.90
C GLY A 556 -8.85 9.14 -47.44
N PRO A 557 -9.96 9.56 -48.09
CA PRO A 557 -10.02 9.71 -49.55
C PRO A 557 -9.04 10.75 -50.10
N SER A 558 -8.82 11.84 -49.38
CA SER A 558 -7.91 12.94 -49.79
C SER A 558 -6.44 12.51 -49.72
N PHE A 559 -6.06 11.71 -48.73
CA PHE A 559 -4.70 11.18 -48.60
C PHE A 559 -4.39 10.06 -49.62
N GLN A 560 -5.38 9.29 -50.05
CA GLN A 560 -5.21 8.30 -51.15
C GLN A 560 -4.86 8.98 -52.49
N VAL A 561 -5.40 10.16 -52.76
CA VAL A 561 -5.14 10.95 -53.93
C VAL A 561 -3.71 11.52 -53.94
N LEU A 562 -3.18 11.88 -52.77
CA LEU A 562 -1.83 12.49 -52.64
C LEU A 562 -0.69 11.44 -52.68
N SER A 563 -0.95 10.18 -52.28
CA SER A 563 0.11 9.16 -52.13
C SER A 563 0.47 8.37 -53.40
N GLY A 564 -0.09 8.74 -54.56
CA GLY A 564 0.25 8.20 -55.86
C GLY A 564 0.75 6.75 -55.89
N SER A 565 -0.14 5.76 -56.00
CA SER A 565 0.12 4.34 -56.15
C SER A 565 0.71 3.54 -54.97
N GLY A 566 1.04 4.13 -53.85
CA GLY A 566 1.31 3.38 -52.62
C GLY A 566 0.00 3.13 -51.86
N GLN A 567 -0.45 1.87 -51.75
CA GLN A 567 -1.57 1.52 -50.87
C GLN A 567 -1.24 1.94 -49.39
N VAL A 568 -1.53 3.18 -49.03
CA VAL A 568 -1.72 3.53 -47.64
C VAL A 568 -3.08 2.93 -47.27
N THR A 569 -3.08 1.65 -46.93
CA THR A 569 -4.23 1.03 -46.30
C THR A 569 -4.39 1.70 -44.93
N PHE A 570 -5.19 2.78 -44.91
CA PHE A 570 -5.75 3.22 -43.63
C PHE A 570 -6.43 1.99 -43.04
N LEU A 571 -6.01 1.59 -41.85
CA LEU A 571 -6.71 0.54 -41.12
C LEU A 571 -8.13 1.07 -40.89
N SER A 572 -9.02 0.79 -41.84
CA SER A 572 -10.45 0.82 -41.58
C SER A 572 -10.63 0.13 -40.24
N ALA A 573 -11.35 0.74 -39.32
CA ALA A 573 -11.52 0.29 -37.95
C ALA A 573 -11.97 -1.19 -37.92
N THR A 574 -11.00 -2.09 -38.04
CA THR A 574 -11.28 -3.53 -37.88
C THR A 574 -11.73 -3.75 -36.45
N PRO A 575 -12.70 -4.63 -36.17
CA PRO A 575 -13.16 -4.92 -34.82
C PRO A 575 -12.00 -5.25 -33.87
N GLU A 576 -10.97 -5.93 -34.37
CA GLU A 576 -9.74 -6.26 -33.60
C GLU A 576 -8.97 -5.01 -33.17
N PHE A 577 -8.80 -4.05 -34.05
CA PHE A 577 -8.08 -2.80 -33.75
C PHE A 577 -8.86 -1.95 -32.72
N LEU A 578 -10.18 -1.84 -32.88
CA LEU A 578 -11.03 -1.17 -31.90
C LEU A 578 -10.99 -1.88 -30.53
N GLY A 579 -10.95 -3.21 -30.51
CA GLY A 579 -10.81 -3.99 -29.29
C GLY A 579 -9.52 -3.66 -28.52
N ILE A 580 -8.40 -3.49 -29.24
CA ILE A 580 -7.10 -3.13 -28.62
C ILE A 580 -7.09 -1.68 -28.10
N ILE A 581 -7.70 -0.76 -28.84
CA ILE A 581 -7.88 0.64 -28.36
C ILE A 581 -8.73 0.66 -27.10
N ASN A 582 -9.87 -0.03 -27.09
CA ASN A 582 -10.72 -0.14 -25.92
C ASN A 582 -9.98 -0.76 -24.73
N LEU A 583 -9.09 -1.73 -24.98
CA LEU A 583 -8.25 -2.31 -23.95
C LEU A 583 -7.26 -1.29 -23.36
N LEU A 584 -6.61 -0.46 -24.20
CA LEU A 584 -5.75 0.63 -23.73
C LEU A 584 -6.51 1.62 -22.86
N ILE A 585 -7.70 2.04 -23.30
CA ILE A 585 -8.57 2.95 -22.54
C ILE A 585 -8.95 2.32 -21.19
N ALA A 586 -9.33 1.04 -21.18
CA ALA A 586 -9.70 0.33 -19.97
C ALA A 586 -8.55 0.24 -18.96
N ILE A 587 -7.34 -0.12 -19.41
CA ILE A 587 -6.16 -0.21 -18.55
C ILE A 587 -5.79 1.17 -18.01
N SER A 588 -5.79 2.21 -18.85
CA SER A 588 -5.48 3.58 -18.44
C SER A 588 -6.46 4.10 -17.39
N ALA A 589 -7.75 3.87 -17.59
CA ALA A 589 -8.80 4.26 -16.64
C ALA A 589 -8.69 3.55 -15.30
N ILE A 590 -8.41 2.25 -15.30
CA ILE A 590 -8.20 1.47 -14.08
C ILE A 590 -6.96 1.96 -13.33
N CYS A 591 -5.85 2.17 -14.04
CA CYS A 591 -4.61 2.70 -13.48
C CYS A 591 -4.84 4.09 -12.86
N MET A 592 -5.58 4.96 -13.54
CA MET A 592 -5.95 6.28 -13.05
C MET A 592 -6.80 6.21 -11.77
N GLY A 593 -7.78 5.31 -11.72
CA GLY A 593 -8.57 5.03 -10.53
C GLY A 593 -7.72 4.56 -9.34
N MET A 594 -6.71 3.71 -9.59
CA MET A 594 -5.78 3.24 -8.54
C MET A 594 -4.89 4.37 -8.01
N VAL A 595 -4.29 5.17 -8.90
CA VAL A 595 -3.45 6.31 -8.52
C VAL A 595 -4.27 7.31 -7.73
N MET A 596 -5.48 7.64 -8.20
CA MET A 596 -6.37 8.59 -7.52
C MET A 596 -6.83 8.09 -6.15
N SER A 597 -7.14 6.80 -6.01
CA SER A 597 -7.45 6.20 -4.71
C SER A 597 -6.29 6.34 -3.73
N LYS A 598 -5.05 6.18 -4.20
CA LYS A 598 -3.86 6.37 -3.38
C LYS A 598 -3.65 7.82 -2.97
N VAL A 599 -3.84 8.76 -3.89
CA VAL A 599 -3.66 10.21 -3.65
C VAL A 599 -4.73 10.75 -2.70
N ALA A 600 -6.00 10.44 -2.95
CA ALA A 600 -7.12 11.00 -2.20
C ALA A 600 -7.33 10.36 -0.82
N ASN A 601 -7.14 9.04 -0.72
CA ASN A 601 -7.47 8.28 0.50
C ASN A 601 -6.23 7.78 1.25
N PHE A 602 -5.03 8.18 0.86
CA PHE A 602 -3.73 7.71 1.39
C PHE A 602 -3.51 6.20 1.30
N THR A 603 -4.46 5.45 0.74
CA THR A 603 -4.40 3.99 0.67
C THR A 603 -5.04 3.48 -0.62
N ILE A 604 -4.44 2.44 -1.20
CA ILE A 604 -5.02 1.69 -2.33
C ILE A 604 -6.18 0.79 -1.86
N LYS A 605 -6.29 0.54 -0.53
CA LYS A 605 -7.32 -0.35 0.03
C LYS A 605 -8.75 0.17 -0.16
N ASN A 606 -8.91 1.48 -0.32
CA ASN A 606 -10.18 2.07 -0.71
C ASN A 606 -10.33 2.02 -2.23
N THR A 607 -11.05 1.04 -2.73
CA THR A 607 -11.21 0.78 -4.18
C THR A 607 -12.42 1.48 -4.81
N ILE A 608 -13.11 2.37 -4.08
CA ILE A 608 -14.29 3.08 -4.60
C ILE A 608 -13.96 3.84 -5.90
N GLY A 609 -12.80 4.52 -5.94
CA GLY A 609 -12.36 5.22 -7.14
C GLY A 609 -12.17 4.28 -8.34
N VAL A 610 -11.59 3.10 -8.11
CA VAL A 610 -11.40 2.09 -9.16
C VAL A 610 -12.75 1.54 -9.65
N THR A 611 -13.70 1.33 -8.73
CA THR A 611 -15.06 0.86 -9.09
C THR A 611 -15.77 1.90 -9.95
N ILE A 612 -15.68 3.19 -9.58
CA ILE A 612 -16.29 4.28 -10.35
C ILE A 612 -15.65 4.39 -11.73
N THR A 613 -14.32 4.40 -11.83
CA THR A 613 -13.64 4.47 -13.14
C THR A 613 -13.95 3.27 -14.02
N ALA A 614 -13.99 2.05 -13.49
CA ALA A 614 -14.36 0.86 -14.23
C ALA A 614 -15.83 0.91 -14.73
N ALA A 615 -16.76 1.38 -13.90
CA ALA A 615 -18.17 1.57 -14.29
C ALA A 615 -18.32 2.62 -15.41
N ILE A 616 -17.64 3.76 -15.27
CA ILE A 616 -17.68 4.83 -16.29
C ILE A 616 -17.02 4.34 -17.59
N THR A 617 -15.91 3.57 -17.50
CA THR A 617 -15.27 2.97 -18.69
C THR A 617 -16.22 2.03 -19.42
N PHE A 618 -16.88 1.14 -18.69
CA PHE A 618 -17.87 0.25 -19.26
C PHE A 618 -18.97 1.05 -19.97
N ALA A 619 -19.56 2.02 -19.27
CA ALA A 619 -20.63 2.85 -19.82
C ALA A 619 -20.16 3.67 -21.03
N SER A 620 -18.99 4.31 -20.98
CA SER A 620 -18.49 5.16 -22.05
C SER A 620 -18.20 4.37 -23.34
N ILE A 621 -17.61 3.18 -23.23
CA ILE A 621 -17.34 2.33 -24.40
C ILE A 621 -18.66 1.74 -24.94
N TYR A 622 -19.54 1.25 -24.07
CA TYR A 622 -20.82 0.65 -24.48
C TYR A 622 -21.74 1.67 -25.18
N PHE A 623 -21.83 2.89 -24.65
CA PHE A 623 -22.63 3.97 -25.21
C PHE A 623 -21.88 4.81 -26.25
N SER A 624 -20.65 4.43 -26.64
CA SER A 624 -19.87 5.17 -27.64
C SER A 624 -20.59 5.39 -28.97
N PRO A 625 -21.45 4.48 -29.50
CA PRO A 625 -22.22 4.74 -30.72
C PRO A 625 -23.18 5.92 -30.59
N TYR A 626 -23.71 6.16 -29.39
CA TYR A 626 -24.71 7.22 -29.13
C TYR A 626 -24.06 8.56 -28.75
N LEU A 627 -22.75 8.63 -28.57
CA LEU A 627 -22.06 9.90 -28.32
C LEU A 627 -22.17 10.81 -29.56
N PRO A 628 -22.32 12.14 -29.35
CA PRO A 628 -22.41 13.07 -30.48
C PRO A 628 -21.13 13.03 -31.34
N SER A 629 -21.30 13.08 -32.66
CA SER A 629 -20.22 13.16 -33.62
C SER A 629 -19.48 14.50 -33.50
N MET A 630 -18.16 14.52 -33.69
CA MET A 630 -17.37 15.77 -33.74
C MET A 630 -17.46 16.48 -35.10
N GLY A 631 -18.04 15.83 -36.12
CA GLY A 631 -18.15 16.37 -37.49
C GLY A 631 -18.74 17.77 -37.56
N PRO A 632 -19.83 18.09 -36.87
CA PRO A 632 -20.42 19.44 -36.88
C PRO A 632 -19.56 20.52 -36.20
N LEU A 633 -18.62 20.13 -35.34
CA LEU A 633 -17.75 21.06 -34.60
C LEU A 633 -16.48 21.43 -35.39
N LEU A 634 -16.12 20.64 -36.40
CA LEU A 634 -14.85 20.77 -37.12
C LEU A 634 -14.94 21.41 -38.51
N GLY A 635 -16.13 21.70 -38.98
CA GLY A 635 -16.23 22.35 -40.29
C GLY A 635 -17.60 22.60 -40.75
N GLY A 636 -17.82 23.84 -40.92
CA GLY A 636 -18.92 24.49 -41.51
C GLY A 636 -19.80 23.76 -42.50
N SER A 637 -21.02 24.14 -42.41
CA SER A 637 -22.09 24.10 -43.43
C SER A 637 -21.82 23.34 -44.70
#